data_5230f58d9a44bd9cb9258b953e044e21
#
_entry.id   5230f58d9a44bd9cb9258b953e044e21
#
_cell.length_a   1.000
_cell.length_b   1.000
_cell.length_c   1.000
_cell.angle_alpha   90.00
_cell.angle_beta   90.00
_cell.angle_gamma   90.00
#
_symmetry.space_group_name_H-M   'P 1'
#
loop_
_entity.id
_entity.type
_entity.pdbx_description
1 polymer ?
#
loop_
_entity_poly.entity_id
_entity_poly.type
_entity_poly.pdbx_seq_one_letter_code
_entity_poly.pdbx_strand_id
1 'polypeptide(L)'
;MFLTDNILIPISLLFRKERKAYCALKHILGFYPRHLHYYQQALLHKSMQTRTADGKSVNNERLEFLGDAILGAVVGDLVYHHFQGKREGFLTNIRSKVVQRETLNNLAVELGLDKLIKYSISSSSHNSYMCGNAFEALVGAIYLDRGYACCMKFINERILHRLIDLDKMANKEMNYKSKLIEWCQKKKLHFEFKLVGQHRESSESYSPVFDSQVLLEGIVCGEGSGYSKKESHQIAAKAAYKRVRNDKVLAEQVFLAKEQRLAPPVTIQEQNDEDSISMQSQTLSIDTDTTYFSEAEIISVPSSTTTPTNVESVVEGHPYTREDEILEA
;
A
#
# COMPACT_ATOMS: atom_id res chain seq x y z
N MET A 1 -27.19 -26.70 -2.92
CA MET A 1 -27.68 -25.78 -1.89
C MET A 1 -27.87 -24.33 -2.37
N PHE A 2 -27.24 -23.85 -3.44
CA PHE A 2 -27.41 -22.48 -3.98
C PHE A 2 -28.66 -22.28 -4.88
N LEU A 3 -29.23 -23.35 -5.45
CA LEU A 3 -30.39 -23.26 -6.33
C LEU A 3 -31.71 -22.99 -5.59
N THR A 4 -31.88 -23.55 -4.39
CA THR A 4 -33.08 -23.39 -3.57
C THR A 4 -33.27 -21.98 -3.04
N ASP A 5 -32.16 -21.28 -2.63
CA ASP A 5 -32.22 -19.92 -2.09
C ASP A 5 -32.67 -18.89 -3.15
N ASN A 6 -32.31 -19.10 -4.42
CA ASN A 6 -32.69 -18.19 -5.51
C ASN A 6 -34.16 -18.33 -5.97
N ILE A 7 -34.84 -19.42 -5.63
CA ILE A 7 -36.22 -19.67 -6.02
C ILE A 7 -37.19 -19.45 -4.85
N LEU A 8 -36.87 -19.98 -3.67
CA LEU A 8 -37.77 -19.91 -2.52
C LEU A 8 -37.83 -18.54 -1.85
N ILE A 9 -36.68 -17.82 -1.75
CA ILE A 9 -36.64 -16.50 -1.15
C ILE A 9 -37.48 -15.47 -1.92
N PRO A 10 -37.41 -15.36 -3.28
CA PRO A 10 -38.26 -14.44 -4.03
C PRO A 10 -39.77 -14.65 -3.81
N ILE A 11 -40.22 -15.91 -3.71
CA ILE A 11 -41.62 -16.21 -3.46
C ILE A 11 -42.04 -15.76 -2.06
N SER A 12 -41.23 -16.02 -1.05
CA SER A 12 -41.50 -15.57 0.32
C SER A 12 -41.46 -14.05 0.47
N LEU A 13 -40.71 -13.34 -0.38
CA LEU A 13 -40.58 -11.88 -0.36
C LEU A 13 -41.84 -11.15 -0.83
N LEU A 14 -42.72 -11.81 -1.61
CA LEU A 14 -43.99 -11.20 -2.05
C LEU A 14 -44.87 -10.77 -0.88
N PHE A 15 -44.74 -11.45 0.25
CA PHE A 15 -45.52 -11.22 1.47
C PHE A 15 -44.75 -10.51 2.61
N ARG A 16 -43.49 -10.13 2.40
CA ARG A 16 -42.66 -9.50 3.46
C ARG A 16 -42.68 -7.98 3.38
N LYS A 17 -42.86 -7.36 4.55
CA LYS A 17 -42.82 -5.90 4.76
C LYS A 17 -41.47 -5.27 4.33
N GLU A 18 -40.39 -6.07 4.34
CA GLU A 18 -39.00 -5.66 4.08
C GLU A 18 -38.54 -5.92 2.62
N ARG A 19 -39.47 -6.21 1.71
CA ARG A 19 -39.16 -6.52 0.30
C ARG A 19 -38.20 -5.55 -0.37
N LYS A 20 -38.37 -4.23 -0.11
CA LYS A 20 -37.50 -3.18 -0.68
C LYS A 20 -36.04 -3.34 -0.23
N ALA A 21 -35.79 -3.64 1.05
CA ALA A 21 -34.46 -3.85 1.60
C ALA A 21 -33.78 -5.09 0.99
N TYR A 22 -34.52 -6.21 0.87
CA TYR A 22 -34.01 -7.42 0.22
C TYR A 22 -33.64 -7.18 -1.26
N CYS A 23 -34.46 -6.45 -2.01
CA CYS A 23 -34.19 -6.13 -3.42
C CYS A 23 -32.99 -5.22 -3.59
N ALA A 24 -32.86 -4.18 -2.75
CA ALA A 24 -31.70 -3.29 -2.78
C ALA A 24 -30.41 -4.04 -2.45
N LEU A 25 -30.40 -4.87 -1.41
CA LEU A 25 -29.25 -5.70 -1.07
C LEU A 25 -28.90 -6.73 -2.13
N LYS A 26 -29.90 -7.39 -2.75
CA LYS A 26 -29.66 -8.31 -3.87
C LYS A 26 -28.92 -7.63 -5.03
N HIS A 27 -29.28 -6.38 -5.34
CA HIS A 27 -28.62 -5.63 -6.41
C HIS A 27 -27.13 -5.46 -6.14
N ILE A 28 -26.77 -5.13 -4.91
CA ILE A 28 -25.37 -4.96 -4.45
C ILE A 28 -24.67 -6.32 -4.36
N LEU A 29 -25.26 -7.29 -3.64
CA LEU A 29 -24.65 -8.55 -3.28
C LEU A 29 -24.58 -9.55 -4.46
N GLY A 30 -25.57 -9.52 -5.36
CA GLY A 30 -25.79 -10.55 -6.39
C GLY A 30 -26.61 -11.75 -5.90
N PHE A 31 -26.95 -11.81 -4.62
CA PHE A 31 -27.76 -12.84 -3.98
C PHE A 31 -28.72 -12.26 -2.94
N TYR A 32 -29.70 -13.02 -2.49
CA TYR A 32 -30.58 -12.58 -1.40
C TYR A 32 -29.98 -12.90 -0.03
N PRO A 33 -30.03 -11.99 0.94
CA PRO A 33 -29.73 -12.30 2.35
C PRO A 33 -30.58 -13.45 2.88
N ARG A 34 -30.00 -14.33 3.72
CA ARG A 34 -30.75 -15.30 4.55
C ARG A 34 -31.24 -14.62 5.82
N HIS A 35 -30.36 -13.89 6.48
CA HIS A 35 -30.58 -13.19 7.74
C HIS A 35 -30.39 -11.69 7.52
N LEU A 36 -31.48 -10.99 7.22
CA LEU A 36 -31.46 -9.56 6.89
C LEU A 36 -30.87 -8.68 8.00
N HIS A 37 -31.02 -9.08 9.26
CA HIS A 37 -30.57 -8.30 10.41
C HIS A 37 -29.05 -8.02 10.40
N TYR A 38 -28.20 -8.93 9.94
CA TYR A 38 -26.76 -8.69 9.80
C TYR A 38 -26.47 -7.53 8.86
N TYR A 39 -27.17 -7.46 7.74
CA TYR A 39 -27.01 -6.41 6.74
C TYR A 39 -27.58 -5.07 7.20
N GLN A 40 -28.71 -5.12 7.93
CA GLN A 40 -29.27 -3.91 8.55
C GLN A 40 -28.30 -3.34 9.59
N GLN A 41 -27.66 -4.19 10.39
CA GLN A 41 -26.64 -3.77 11.36
C GLN A 41 -25.38 -3.24 10.67
N ALA A 42 -24.91 -3.86 9.58
CA ALA A 42 -23.75 -3.40 8.81
C ALA A 42 -23.94 -1.99 8.24
N LEU A 43 -25.19 -1.62 7.93
CA LEU A 43 -25.56 -0.31 7.40
C LEU A 43 -25.93 0.71 8.50
N LEU A 44 -25.80 0.36 9.77
CA LEU A 44 -26.18 1.21 10.90
C LEU A 44 -24.92 1.87 11.50
N HIS A 45 -24.69 3.12 11.14
CA HIS A 45 -23.56 3.87 11.66
C HIS A 45 -23.73 4.21 13.16
N LYS A 46 -22.65 4.26 13.92
CA LYS A 46 -22.65 4.54 15.37
C LYS A 46 -23.33 5.86 15.76
N SER A 47 -23.36 6.85 14.86
CA SER A 47 -24.02 8.13 15.12
C SER A 47 -25.53 8.02 15.36
N MET A 48 -26.16 6.91 14.97
CA MET A 48 -27.57 6.65 15.20
C MET A 48 -27.89 6.31 16.67
N GLN A 49 -26.88 6.01 17.51
CA GLN A 49 -26.99 5.71 18.93
C GLN A 49 -28.09 4.68 19.26
N THR A 50 -28.35 3.76 18.35
CA THR A 50 -29.38 2.71 18.49
C THR A 50 -29.00 1.75 19.62
N ARG A 51 -29.98 1.35 20.46
CA ARG A 51 -29.79 0.39 21.53
C ARG A 51 -30.82 -0.73 21.46
N THR A 52 -30.44 -1.92 21.96
CA THR A 52 -31.36 -3.03 22.20
C THR A 52 -32.27 -2.73 23.42
N ALA A 53 -33.28 -3.55 23.64
CA ALA A 53 -34.12 -3.49 24.85
C ALA A 53 -33.27 -3.61 26.12
N ASP A 54 -32.18 -4.37 26.10
CA ASP A 54 -31.22 -4.56 27.19
C ASP A 54 -30.20 -3.41 27.32
N GLY A 55 -30.39 -2.29 26.60
CA GLY A 55 -29.49 -1.13 26.63
C GLY A 55 -28.16 -1.25 25.92
N LYS A 56 -27.84 -2.38 25.25
CA LYS A 56 -26.60 -2.58 24.50
C LYS A 56 -26.61 -1.77 23.20
N SER A 57 -25.49 -1.10 22.88
CA SER A 57 -25.34 -0.37 21.64
C SER A 57 -25.37 -1.32 20.43
N VAL A 58 -26.13 -0.94 19.40
CA VAL A 58 -26.21 -1.64 18.11
C VAL A 58 -25.71 -0.72 17.02
N ASN A 59 -24.60 -1.07 16.40
CA ASN A 59 -23.99 -0.37 15.28
C ASN A 59 -23.17 -1.34 14.43
N ASN A 60 -22.46 -0.82 13.43
CA ASN A 60 -21.66 -1.61 12.50
C ASN A 60 -20.22 -1.93 12.98
N GLU A 61 -19.72 -1.30 14.07
CA GLU A 61 -18.29 -1.40 14.46
C GLU A 61 -17.80 -2.84 14.65
N ARG A 62 -18.59 -3.72 15.27
CA ARG A 62 -18.21 -5.13 15.46
C ARG A 62 -18.17 -5.91 14.16
N LEU A 63 -19.08 -5.60 13.23
CA LEU A 63 -19.08 -6.21 11.89
C LEU A 63 -17.96 -5.65 11.02
N GLU A 64 -17.63 -4.37 11.15
CA GLU A 64 -16.47 -3.73 10.53
C GLU A 64 -15.18 -4.43 10.94
N PHE A 65 -14.94 -4.61 12.25
CA PHE A 65 -13.77 -5.33 12.77
C PHE A 65 -13.65 -6.75 12.19
N LEU A 66 -14.74 -7.51 12.17
CA LEU A 66 -14.74 -8.86 11.59
C LEU A 66 -14.54 -8.82 10.08
N GLY A 67 -15.20 -7.88 9.42
CA GLY A 67 -15.16 -7.73 7.97
C GLY A 67 -13.80 -7.32 7.43
N ASP A 68 -13.07 -6.43 8.12
CA ASP A 68 -11.69 -6.08 7.78
C ASP A 68 -10.78 -7.31 7.74
N ALA A 69 -10.84 -8.16 8.78
CA ALA A 69 -10.06 -9.39 8.84
C ALA A 69 -10.40 -10.37 7.69
N ILE A 70 -11.70 -10.57 7.42
CA ILE A 70 -12.17 -11.44 6.34
C ILE A 70 -11.80 -10.86 4.97
N LEU A 71 -11.97 -9.56 4.76
CA LEU A 71 -11.62 -8.86 3.52
C LEU A 71 -10.12 -8.97 3.24
N GLY A 72 -9.29 -8.76 4.27
CA GLY A 72 -7.83 -8.91 4.17
C GLY A 72 -7.41 -10.33 3.76
N ALA A 73 -8.06 -11.36 4.31
CA ALA A 73 -7.81 -12.75 3.96
C ALA A 73 -8.26 -13.08 2.52
N VAL A 74 -9.48 -12.68 2.14
CA VAL A 74 -10.04 -12.90 0.80
C VAL A 74 -9.21 -12.21 -0.27
N VAL A 75 -8.87 -10.94 -0.09
CA VAL A 75 -8.04 -10.19 -1.05
C VAL A 75 -6.64 -10.77 -1.12
N GLY A 76 -6.07 -11.20 0.02
CA GLY A 76 -4.77 -11.88 0.05
C GLY A 76 -4.75 -13.14 -0.80
N ASP A 77 -5.76 -14.00 -0.67
CA ASP A 77 -5.92 -15.23 -1.44
C ASP A 77 -6.08 -14.93 -2.95
N LEU A 78 -6.96 -14.01 -3.31
CA LEU A 78 -7.18 -13.61 -4.70
C LEU A 78 -5.93 -13.02 -5.37
N VAL A 79 -5.21 -12.16 -4.68
CA VAL A 79 -3.96 -11.53 -5.16
C VAL A 79 -2.85 -12.60 -5.30
N TYR A 80 -2.76 -13.54 -4.36
CA TYR A 80 -1.79 -14.63 -4.41
C TYR A 80 -1.98 -15.50 -5.65
N HIS A 81 -3.21 -15.89 -5.95
CA HIS A 81 -3.52 -16.71 -7.13
C HIS A 81 -3.45 -15.94 -8.44
N HIS A 82 -3.78 -14.65 -8.45
CA HIS A 82 -3.72 -13.82 -9.66
C HIS A 82 -2.28 -13.53 -10.10
N PHE A 83 -1.38 -13.23 -9.16
CA PHE A 83 0.01 -12.87 -9.46
C PHE A 83 0.99 -14.00 -9.15
N GLN A 84 0.88 -15.11 -9.84
CA GLN A 84 1.79 -16.23 -9.70
C GLN A 84 3.25 -15.82 -9.98
N GLY A 85 4.17 -16.25 -9.15
CA GLY A 85 5.61 -15.95 -9.27
C GLY A 85 6.05 -14.54 -8.84
N LYS A 86 5.15 -13.70 -8.30
CA LYS A 86 5.54 -12.43 -7.67
C LYS A 86 5.99 -12.66 -6.23
N ARG A 87 6.92 -11.80 -5.77
CA ARG A 87 7.46 -11.86 -4.40
C ARG A 87 6.47 -11.29 -3.39
N GLU A 88 6.63 -11.68 -2.12
CA GLU A 88 5.78 -11.29 -0.99
C GLU A 88 5.53 -9.77 -0.92
N GLY A 89 6.58 -8.94 -0.99
CA GLY A 89 6.44 -7.48 -0.92
C GLY A 89 5.55 -6.87 -2.01
N PHE A 90 5.53 -7.48 -3.23
CA PHE A 90 4.61 -7.06 -4.28
C PHE A 90 3.15 -7.43 -3.92
N LEU A 91 2.92 -8.66 -3.47
CA LEU A 91 1.58 -9.13 -3.09
C LEU A 91 1.00 -8.32 -1.93
N THR A 92 1.82 -8.05 -0.90
CA THR A 92 1.45 -7.20 0.24
C THR A 92 1.11 -5.78 -0.18
N ASN A 93 1.87 -5.20 -1.11
CA ASN A 93 1.59 -3.86 -1.63
C ASN A 93 0.25 -3.81 -2.38
N ILE A 94 -0.02 -4.77 -3.28
CA ILE A 94 -1.29 -4.83 -4.03
C ILE A 94 -2.46 -5.05 -3.08
N ARG A 95 -2.36 -6.02 -2.15
CA ARG A 95 -3.39 -6.26 -1.14
C ARG A 95 -3.70 -4.97 -0.36
N SER A 96 -2.69 -4.29 0.18
CA SER A 96 -2.85 -3.07 0.97
C SER A 96 -3.59 -1.97 0.22
N LYS A 97 -3.44 -1.90 -1.11
CA LYS A 97 -4.13 -0.90 -1.94
C LYS A 97 -5.55 -1.25 -2.27
N VAL A 98 -5.84 -2.54 -2.45
CA VAL A 98 -7.23 -2.98 -2.62
C VAL A 98 -8.02 -2.69 -1.35
N VAL A 99 -7.43 -2.94 -0.16
CA VAL A 99 -8.11 -2.74 1.14
C VAL A 99 -7.89 -1.36 1.76
N GLN A 100 -7.21 -0.43 1.08
CA GLN A 100 -7.05 0.92 1.63
C GLN A 100 -8.37 1.68 1.67
N ARG A 101 -8.53 2.53 2.67
CA ARG A 101 -9.78 3.28 2.95
C ARG A 101 -10.34 4.03 1.76
N GLU A 102 -9.49 4.69 0.98
CA GLU A 102 -9.93 5.43 -0.21
C GLU A 102 -10.56 4.49 -1.25
N THR A 103 -9.93 3.34 -1.51
CA THR A 103 -10.47 2.33 -2.43
C THR A 103 -11.80 1.80 -1.93
N LEU A 104 -11.91 1.44 -0.64
CA LEU A 104 -13.14 0.92 -0.06
C LEU A 104 -14.27 1.94 -0.04
N ASN A 105 -13.98 3.23 0.23
CA ASN A 105 -14.97 4.30 0.12
C ASN A 105 -15.52 4.41 -1.32
N ASN A 106 -14.63 4.44 -2.32
CA ASN A 106 -15.04 4.54 -3.72
C ASN A 106 -15.87 3.33 -4.15
N LEU A 107 -15.47 2.12 -3.76
CA LEU A 107 -16.21 0.89 -4.01
C LEU A 107 -17.61 0.91 -3.39
N ALA A 108 -17.73 1.38 -2.14
CA ALA A 108 -19.00 1.49 -1.46
C ALA A 108 -19.98 2.44 -2.19
N VAL A 109 -19.46 3.57 -2.68
CA VAL A 109 -20.23 4.54 -3.48
C VAL A 109 -20.63 3.96 -4.84
N GLU A 110 -19.71 3.32 -5.56
CA GLU A 110 -19.99 2.69 -6.85
C GLU A 110 -21.00 1.55 -6.75
N LEU A 111 -21.03 0.82 -5.63
CA LEU A 111 -22.05 -0.18 -5.32
C LEU A 111 -23.40 0.43 -4.90
N GLY A 112 -23.45 1.75 -4.63
CA GLY A 112 -24.64 2.42 -4.13
C GLY A 112 -24.92 2.16 -2.64
N LEU A 113 -23.90 1.75 -1.88
CA LEU A 113 -24.01 1.46 -0.45
C LEU A 113 -24.26 2.73 0.37
N ASP A 114 -23.70 3.86 -0.08
CA ASP A 114 -23.87 5.21 0.47
C ASP A 114 -25.35 5.58 0.67
N LYS A 115 -26.23 5.15 -0.24
CA LYS A 115 -27.68 5.40 -0.21
C LYS A 115 -28.44 4.55 0.83
N LEU A 116 -27.79 3.50 1.34
CA LEU A 116 -28.41 2.56 2.29
C LEU A 116 -27.91 2.75 3.73
N ILE A 117 -26.80 3.46 3.92
CA ILE A 117 -26.24 3.71 5.25
C ILE A 117 -27.17 4.63 6.04
N LYS A 118 -27.48 4.21 7.28
CA LYS A 118 -28.26 5.00 8.24
C LYS A 118 -27.29 5.74 9.16
N TYR A 119 -27.35 7.06 9.14
CA TYR A 119 -26.49 7.92 9.97
C TYR A 119 -27.23 9.19 10.41
N SER A 120 -26.76 9.84 11.47
CA SER A 120 -27.29 11.14 11.91
C SER A 120 -26.66 12.27 11.10
N ILE A 121 -27.48 13.22 10.63
CA ILE A 121 -27.07 14.35 9.78
C ILE A 121 -26.00 15.21 10.46
N SER A 122 -26.04 15.35 11.80
CA SER A 122 -25.04 16.12 12.56
C SER A 122 -23.61 15.56 12.46
N SER A 123 -23.45 14.32 12.03
CA SER A 123 -22.13 13.67 11.88
C SER A 123 -21.61 13.62 10.45
N SER A 124 -22.37 14.08 9.46
CA SER A 124 -22.04 13.93 8.04
C SER A 124 -20.78 14.70 7.61
N SER A 125 -20.45 15.82 8.26
CA SER A 125 -19.31 16.68 7.89
C SER A 125 -17.93 16.13 8.31
N HIS A 126 -17.87 15.14 9.19
CA HIS A 126 -16.61 14.61 9.73
C HIS A 126 -16.29 13.16 9.35
N ASN A 127 -17.16 12.48 8.60
CA ASN A 127 -17.05 11.03 8.42
C ASN A 127 -16.72 10.63 6.98
N SER A 128 -15.55 11.10 6.48
CA SER A 128 -15.04 10.73 5.14
C SER A 128 -14.84 9.21 4.95
N TYR A 129 -14.90 8.42 6.03
CA TYR A 129 -14.61 6.98 6.01
C TYR A 129 -15.85 6.09 6.24
N MET A 130 -17.02 6.68 6.41
CA MET A 130 -18.26 5.97 6.75
C MET A 130 -18.63 4.90 5.71
N CYS A 131 -18.40 5.19 4.43
CA CYS A 131 -18.72 4.27 3.35
C CYS A 131 -17.79 3.04 3.36
N GLY A 132 -16.48 3.24 3.59
CA GLY A 132 -15.50 2.15 3.69
C GLY A 132 -15.79 1.25 4.89
N ASN A 133 -16.05 1.83 6.06
CA ASN A 133 -16.41 1.08 7.27
C ASN A 133 -17.69 0.26 7.06
N ALA A 134 -18.70 0.83 6.38
CA ALA A 134 -19.91 0.10 6.04
C ALA A 134 -19.66 -1.03 5.03
N PHE A 135 -18.70 -0.85 4.11
CA PHE A 135 -18.30 -1.92 3.19
C PHE A 135 -17.61 -3.08 3.92
N GLU A 136 -16.68 -2.80 4.84
CA GLU A 136 -16.09 -3.84 5.69
C GLU A 136 -17.15 -4.54 6.53
N ALA A 137 -18.05 -3.78 7.17
CA ALA A 137 -19.17 -4.35 7.93
C ALA A 137 -20.09 -5.22 7.05
N LEU A 138 -20.29 -4.84 5.78
CA LEU A 138 -21.04 -5.65 4.82
C LEU A 138 -20.36 -7.00 4.56
N VAL A 139 -19.02 -7.02 4.40
CA VAL A 139 -18.25 -8.26 4.26
C VAL A 139 -18.40 -9.13 5.51
N GLY A 140 -18.33 -8.54 6.71
CA GLY A 140 -18.61 -9.23 7.97
C GLY A 140 -20.02 -9.83 8.03
N ALA A 141 -21.02 -9.09 7.56
CA ALA A 141 -22.41 -9.57 7.46
C ALA A 141 -22.56 -10.75 6.48
N ILE A 142 -21.88 -10.69 5.31
CA ILE A 142 -21.86 -11.80 4.33
C ILE A 142 -21.23 -13.04 4.96
N TYR A 143 -20.14 -12.86 5.68
CA TYR A 143 -19.44 -13.95 6.35
C TYR A 143 -20.34 -14.67 7.37
N LEU A 144 -21.01 -13.91 8.25
CA LEU A 144 -21.93 -14.48 9.26
C LEU A 144 -23.18 -15.12 8.63
N ASP A 145 -23.66 -14.58 7.50
CA ASP A 145 -24.87 -15.08 6.83
C ASP A 145 -24.59 -16.30 5.94
N ARG A 146 -23.40 -16.35 5.29
CA ARG A 146 -23.15 -17.31 4.22
C ARG A 146 -21.73 -17.91 4.20
N GLY A 147 -20.87 -17.53 5.12
CA GLY A 147 -19.52 -18.05 5.26
C GLY A 147 -18.50 -17.49 4.27
N TYR A 148 -17.26 -17.94 4.42
CA TYR A 148 -16.08 -17.44 3.70
C TYR A 148 -16.18 -17.59 2.17
N ALA A 149 -16.66 -18.74 1.68
CA ALA A 149 -16.79 -18.99 0.24
C ALA A 149 -17.71 -17.97 -0.47
N CYS A 150 -18.74 -17.48 0.22
CA CYS A 150 -19.61 -16.44 -0.32
C CYS A 150 -18.94 -15.08 -0.33
N CYS A 151 -18.14 -14.75 0.68
CA CYS A 151 -17.29 -13.54 0.68
C CYS A 151 -16.30 -13.56 -0.48
N MET A 152 -15.61 -14.69 -0.69
CA MET A 152 -14.69 -14.90 -1.80
C MET A 152 -15.37 -14.65 -3.14
N LYS A 153 -16.53 -15.27 -3.35
CA LYS A 153 -17.32 -15.09 -4.57
C LYS A 153 -17.76 -13.63 -4.76
N PHE A 154 -18.27 -12.98 -3.71
CA PHE A 154 -18.71 -11.59 -3.75
C PHE A 154 -17.56 -10.65 -4.14
N ILE A 155 -16.41 -10.76 -3.45
CA ILE A 155 -15.24 -9.90 -3.73
C ILE A 155 -14.70 -10.15 -5.13
N ASN A 156 -14.56 -11.41 -5.55
CA ASN A 156 -14.06 -11.74 -6.88
C ASN A 156 -14.99 -11.22 -7.99
N GLU A 157 -16.27 -11.61 -7.98
CA GLU A 157 -17.21 -11.36 -9.08
C GLU A 157 -17.75 -9.92 -9.12
N ARG A 158 -17.94 -9.29 -7.93
CA ARG A 158 -18.58 -7.98 -7.86
C ARG A 158 -17.60 -6.85 -7.73
N ILE A 159 -16.40 -7.12 -7.19
CA ILE A 159 -15.39 -6.12 -6.92
C ILE A 159 -14.25 -6.22 -7.92
N LEU A 160 -13.47 -7.30 -7.90
CA LEU A 160 -12.26 -7.39 -8.72
C LEU A 160 -12.55 -7.47 -10.22
N HIS A 161 -13.54 -8.24 -10.63
CA HIS A 161 -13.88 -8.34 -12.07
C HIS A 161 -14.61 -7.13 -12.64
N ARG A 162 -15.24 -6.30 -11.82
CA ARG A 162 -16.09 -5.20 -12.30
C ARG A 162 -15.55 -3.81 -12.00
N LEU A 163 -14.97 -3.62 -10.82
CA LEU A 163 -14.65 -2.31 -10.29
C LEU A 163 -13.14 -2.09 -10.12
N ILE A 164 -12.38 -3.16 -9.88
CA ILE A 164 -10.92 -3.08 -9.70
C ILE A 164 -10.22 -3.92 -10.75
N ASP A 165 -9.37 -3.26 -11.54
CA ASP A 165 -8.43 -3.92 -12.44
C ASP A 165 -7.08 -4.08 -11.71
N LEU A 166 -6.82 -5.29 -11.21
CA LEU A 166 -5.59 -5.61 -10.49
C LEU A 166 -4.34 -5.39 -11.36
N ASP A 167 -4.41 -5.66 -12.65
CA ASP A 167 -3.27 -5.49 -13.56
C ASP A 167 -2.96 -4.01 -13.81
N LYS A 168 -4.00 -3.18 -13.96
CA LYS A 168 -3.81 -1.72 -14.02
C LYS A 168 -3.26 -1.18 -12.71
N MET A 169 -3.77 -1.65 -11.57
CA MET A 169 -3.27 -1.27 -10.25
C MET A 169 -1.81 -1.67 -10.09
N ALA A 170 -1.43 -2.90 -10.47
CA ALA A 170 -0.05 -3.38 -10.46
C ALA A 170 0.86 -2.57 -11.39
N ASN A 171 0.40 -2.24 -12.59
CA ASN A 171 1.16 -1.46 -13.57
C ASN A 171 1.33 0.02 -13.18
N LYS A 172 0.30 0.64 -12.61
CA LYS A 172 0.38 2.01 -12.07
C LYS A 172 1.41 2.13 -10.96
N GLU A 173 1.70 1.02 -10.30
CA GLU A 173 2.50 0.93 -9.10
C GLU A 173 3.82 0.19 -9.22
N MET A 174 4.28 -0.03 -10.44
CA MET A 174 5.68 -0.41 -10.57
C MET A 174 6.53 0.67 -9.90
N ASN A 175 6.96 0.40 -8.66
CA ASN A 175 7.88 1.26 -7.93
C ASN A 175 9.22 1.25 -8.66
N TYR A 176 9.32 2.12 -9.66
CA TYR A 176 10.53 2.21 -10.47
C TYR A 176 11.75 2.56 -9.65
N LYS A 177 11.56 3.32 -8.54
CA LYS A 177 12.66 3.63 -7.63
C LYS A 177 13.22 2.35 -6.99
N SER A 178 12.37 1.52 -6.38
CA SER A 178 12.82 0.24 -5.82
C SER A 178 13.39 -0.69 -6.88
N LYS A 179 12.74 -0.78 -8.04
CA LYS A 179 13.19 -1.62 -9.15
C LYS A 179 14.56 -1.21 -9.69
N LEU A 180 14.83 0.09 -9.79
CA LEU A 180 16.11 0.62 -10.19
C LEU A 180 17.18 0.33 -9.13
N ILE A 181 16.86 0.57 -7.84
CA ILE A 181 17.76 0.29 -6.72
C ILE A 181 18.14 -1.19 -6.67
N GLU A 182 17.18 -2.11 -6.74
CA GLU A 182 17.44 -3.56 -6.78
C GLU A 182 18.32 -3.95 -7.99
N TRP A 183 18.06 -3.34 -9.15
CA TRP A 183 18.86 -3.57 -10.34
C TRP A 183 20.30 -3.07 -10.17
N CYS A 184 20.48 -1.85 -9.62
CA CYS A 184 21.80 -1.29 -9.35
C CYS A 184 22.57 -2.14 -8.32
N GLN A 185 21.93 -2.57 -7.23
CA GLN A 185 22.51 -3.45 -6.22
C GLN A 185 22.96 -4.79 -6.84
N LYS A 186 22.10 -5.41 -7.63
CA LYS A 186 22.43 -6.68 -8.32
C LYS A 186 23.61 -6.53 -9.28
N LYS A 187 23.75 -5.36 -9.90
CA LYS A 187 24.85 -5.05 -10.82
C LYS A 187 26.06 -4.42 -10.12
N LYS A 188 25.99 -4.18 -8.80
CA LYS A 188 27.02 -3.49 -7.99
C LYS A 188 27.36 -2.11 -8.56
N LEU A 189 26.33 -1.35 -9.00
CA LEU A 189 26.45 0.01 -9.49
C LEU A 189 26.20 0.99 -8.35
N HIS A 190 26.96 2.06 -8.29
CA HIS A 190 26.69 3.21 -7.42
C HIS A 190 25.53 4.01 -8.05
N PHE A 191 24.59 4.45 -7.23
CA PHE A 191 23.45 5.25 -7.68
C PHE A 191 23.15 6.38 -6.70
N GLU A 192 22.70 7.50 -7.25
CA GLU A 192 22.33 8.68 -6.49
C GLU A 192 21.01 9.25 -7.02
N PHE A 193 20.13 9.71 -6.08
CA PHE A 193 18.95 10.52 -6.40
C PHE A 193 19.20 11.95 -5.98
N LYS A 194 19.43 12.83 -6.93
CA LYS A 194 19.75 14.24 -6.71
C LYS A 194 18.51 15.10 -6.96
N LEU A 195 18.14 15.92 -5.97
CA LEU A 195 17.16 16.98 -6.18
C LEU A 195 17.87 18.16 -6.86
N VAL A 196 17.43 18.52 -8.06
CA VAL A 196 18.07 19.55 -8.89
C VAL A 196 17.42 20.91 -8.67
N GLY A 197 16.10 20.93 -8.46
CA GLY A 197 15.37 22.17 -8.29
C GLY A 197 13.99 21.98 -7.65
N GLN A 198 13.46 23.12 -7.22
CA GLN A 198 12.07 23.25 -6.81
C GLN A 198 11.55 24.58 -7.38
N HIS A 199 10.50 24.51 -8.16
CA HIS A 199 9.88 25.69 -8.76
C HIS A 199 8.36 25.63 -8.66
N ARG A 200 7.68 26.69 -9.06
CA ARG A 200 6.20 26.73 -9.19
C ARG A 200 5.84 26.85 -10.66
N GLU A 201 4.87 26.07 -11.10
CA GLU A 201 4.43 26.04 -12.51
C GLU A 201 3.80 27.34 -12.98
N SER A 202 3.14 28.09 -12.06
CA SER A 202 2.58 29.42 -12.32
C SER A 202 2.47 30.21 -11.03
N SER A 203 2.32 31.52 -11.13
CA SER A 203 2.09 32.42 -9.99
C SER A 203 0.80 32.15 -9.20
N GLU A 204 -0.15 31.43 -9.81
CA GLU A 204 -1.43 31.04 -9.22
C GLU A 204 -1.42 29.60 -8.64
N SER A 205 -0.38 28.82 -8.92
CA SER A 205 -0.27 27.44 -8.38
C SER A 205 0.36 27.44 -6.99
N TYR A 206 -0.39 26.96 -5.99
CA TYR A 206 0.08 26.81 -4.61
C TYR A 206 1.01 25.62 -4.40
N SER A 207 1.08 24.69 -5.35
CA SER A 207 1.84 23.43 -5.19
C SER A 207 3.24 23.55 -5.78
N PRO A 208 4.31 23.26 -5.02
CA PRO A 208 5.67 23.23 -5.54
C PRO A 208 5.87 22.02 -6.45
N VAL A 209 6.65 22.22 -7.52
CA VAL A 209 7.15 21.13 -8.40
C VAL A 209 8.60 20.87 -8.03
N PHE A 210 8.96 19.59 -7.88
CA PHE A 210 10.28 19.11 -7.54
C PHE A 210 10.92 18.45 -8.75
N ASP A 211 12.13 18.85 -9.10
CA ASP A 211 12.92 18.26 -10.19
C ASP A 211 14.02 17.39 -9.60
N SER A 212 14.08 16.15 -10.05
CA SER A 212 15.04 15.16 -9.58
C SER A 212 15.75 14.48 -10.73
N GLN A 213 17.02 14.17 -10.54
CA GLN A 213 17.85 13.37 -11.44
C GLN A 213 18.27 12.07 -10.75
N VAL A 214 18.47 11.06 -11.56
CA VAL A 214 19.11 9.80 -11.18
C VAL A 214 20.46 9.71 -11.86
N LEU A 215 21.50 9.58 -11.04
CA LEU A 215 22.86 9.34 -11.50
C LEU A 215 23.22 7.86 -11.25
N LEU A 216 23.88 7.24 -12.22
CA LEU A 216 24.50 5.92 -12.10
C LEU A 216 25.98 6.07 -12.41
N GLU A 217 26.84 5.71 -11.46
CA GLU A 217 28.31 5.94 -11.53
C GLU A 217 28.67 7.39 -11.92
N GLY A 218 27.90 8.37 -11.41
CA GLY A 218 28.07 9.79 -11.72
C GLY A 218 27.44 10.26 -13.03
N ILE A 219 26.91 9.38 -13.87
CA ILE A 219 26.30 9.71 -15.17
C ILE A 219 24.81 9.92 -14.99
N VAL A 220 24.25 11.03 -15.49
CA VAL A 220 22.80 11.31 -15.45
C VAL A 220 22.06 10.37 -16.40
N CYS A 221 21.32 9.44 -15.84
CA CYS A 221 20.58 8.42 -16.57
C CYS A 221 19.10 8.71 -16.72
N GLY A 222 18.52 9.54 -15.83
CA GLY A 222 17.09 9.89 -15.90
C GLY A 222 16.73 11.10 -15.10
N GLU A 223 15.68 11.80 -15.55
CA GLU A 223 15.16 13.01 -14.93
C GLU A 223 13.65 12.88 -14.73
N GLY A 224 13.11 13.63 -13.77
CA GLY A 224 11.69 13.60 -13.50
C GLY A 224 11.25 14.75 -12.59
N SER A 225 10.08 15.32 -12.93
CA SER A 225 9.43 16.39 -12.17
C SER A 225 8.13 15.88 -11.57
N GLY A 226 7.77 16.34 -10.40
CA GLY A 226 6.54 15.94 -9.71
C GLY A 226 6.18 16.86 -8.56
N TYR A 227 4.94 16.79 -8.09
CA TYR A 227 4.43 17.64 -7.00
C TYR A 227 4.92 17.20 -5.61
N SER A 228 5.73 16.17 -5.55
CA SER A 228 6.43 15.74 -4.32
C SER A 228 7.80 15.16 -4.66
N LYS A 229 8.77 15.21 -3.72
CA LYS A 229 10.07 14.56 -3.85
C LYS A 229 9.94 13.06 -4.16
N LYS A 230 8.94 12.38 -3.59
CA LYS A 230 8.69 10.96 -3.83
C LYS A 230 8.26 10.71 -5.28
N GLU A 231 7.40 11.54 -5.82
CA GLU A 231 6.89 11.46 -7.19
C GLU A 231 7.98 11.76 -8.20
N SER A 232 8.73 12.87 -8.03
CA SER A 232 9.84 13.23 -8.92
C SER A 232 10.91 12.12 -8.97
N HIS A 233 11.26 11.53 -7.83
CA HIS A 233 12.17 10.37 -7.77
C HIS A 233 11.63 9.13 -8.52
N GLN A 234 10.32 8.88 -8.47
CA GLN A 234 9.70 7.76 -9.19
C GLN A 234 9.75 7.97 -10.70
N ILE A 235 9.48 9.21 -11.16
CA ILE A 235 9.51 9.58 -12.58
C ILE A 235 10.95 9.50 -13.10
N ALA A 236 11.90 10.08 -12.37
CA ALA A 236 13.32 10.02 -12.70
C ALA A 236 13.85 8.56 -12.75
N ALA A 237 13.47 7.75 -11.77
CA ALA A 237 13.83 6.32 -11.74
C ALA A 237 13.25 5.55 -12.92
N LYS A 238 12.00 5.86 -13.31
CA LYS A 238 11.35 5.25 -14.50
C LYS A 238 12.10 5.61 -15.78
N ALA A 239 12.49 6.86 -15.94
CA ALA A 239 13.26 7.34 -17.07
C ALA A 239 14.63 6.64 -17.12
N ALA A 240 15.37 6.64 -16.01
CA ALA A 240 16.68 6.00 -15.90
C ALA A 240 16.61 4.49 -16.20
N TYR A 241 15.67 3.78 -15.57
CA TYR A 241 15.51 2.34 -15.75
C TYR A 241 15.20 1.95 -17.19
N LYS A 242 14.36 2.73 -17.89
CA LYS A 242 14.06 2.51 -19.30
C LYS A 242 15.25 2.83 -20.19
N ARG A 243 15.91 3.98 -19.95
CA ARG A 243 17.00 4.47 -20.79
C ARG A 243 18.21 3.54 -20.74
N VAL A 244 18.65 3.13 -19.56
CA VAL A 244 19.81 2.22 -19.42
C VAL A 244 19.54 0.83 -20.04
N ARG A 245 18.29 0.40 -20.17
CA ARG A 245 17.95 -0.88 -20.80
C ARG A 245 17.82 -0.81 -22.32
N ASN A 246 17.45 0.35 -22.85
CA ASN A 246 17.16 0.52 -24.28
C ASN A 246 18.32 1.19 -25.03
N ASP A 247 19.13 1.98 -24.35
CA ASP A 247 20.28 2.69 -24.89
C ASP A 247 21.58 1.92 -24.52
N LYS A 248 22.12 1.19 -25.50
CA LYS A 248 23.33 0.40 -25.31
C LYS A 248 24.57 1.27 -25.04
N VAL A 249 24.64 2.44 -25.69
CA VAL A 249 25.79 3.35 -25.53
C VAL A 249 25.84 3.89 -24.12
N LEU A 250 24.69 4.35 -23.58
CA LEU A 250 24.61 4.80 -22.20
C LEU A 250 24.93 3.66 -21.21
N ALA A 251 24.42 2.45 -21.46
CA ALA A 251 24.71 1.30 -20.61
C ALA A 251 26.23 0.98 -20.59
N GLU A 252 26.89 0.98 -21.72
CA GLU A 252 28.35 0.78 -21.83
C GLU A 252 29.14 1.85 -21.07
N GLN A 253 28.75 3.13 -21.18
CA GLN A 253 29.36 4.22 -20.43
C GLN A 253 29.24 4.02 -18.91
N VAL A 254 28.05 3.63 -18.41
CA VAL A 254 27.81 3.36 -16.99
C VAL A 254 28.67 2.18 -16.50
N PHE A 255 28.79 1.10 -17.29
CA PHE A 255 29.61 -0.04 -16.90
C PHE A 255 31.10 0.27 -16.97
N LEU A 256 31.57 1.06 -17.96
CA LEU A 256 32.93 1.53 -18.05
C LEU A 256 33.33 2.42 -16.84
N ALA A 257 32.47 3.35 -16.47
CA ALA A 257 32.65 4.20 -15.26
C ALA A 257 32.74 3.35 -13.98
N LYS A 258 31.96 2.28 -13.88
CA LYS A 258 32.05 1.31 -12.77
C LYS A 258 33.41 0.61 -12.76
N GLU A 259 33.92 0.15 -13.91
CA GLU A 259 35.24 -0.50 -14.03
C GLU A 259 36.36 0.44 -13.62
N GLN A 260 36.30 1.71 -14.05
CA GLN A 260 37.24 2.76 -13.64
C GLN A 260 37.23 2.98 -12.12
N ARG A 261 36.06 3.01 -11.48
CA ARG A 261 35.93 3.13 -10.02
C ARG A 261 36.52 1.93 -9.27
N LEU A 262 36.50 0.75 -9.86
CA LEU A 262 36.99 -0.49 -9.25
C LEU A 262 38.45 -0.77 -9.59
N ALA A 263 39.03 -0.07 -10.58
CA ALA A 263 40.42 -0.22 -10.95
C ALA A 263 41.31 0.25 -9.75
N PRO A 264 42.38 -0.49 -9.44
CA PRO A 264 43.33 -0.05 -8.42
C PRO A 264 43.99 1.25 -8.89
N PRO A 265 44.34 2.17 -7.93
CA PRO A 265 45.01 3.42 -8.29
C PRO A 265 46.30 3.09 -9.07
N VAL A 266 46.43 3.68 -10.23
CA VAL A 266 47.68 3.56 -11.04
C VAL A 266 48.79 4.24 -10.23
N THR A 267 49.68 3.44 -9.66
CA THR A 267 50.91 3.95 -9.02
C THR A 267 51.78 4.43 -10.17
N ILE A 268 51.79 5.74 -10.39
CA ILE A 268 52.82 6.36 -11.26
C ILE A 268 54.12 6.17 -10.50
N GLN A 269 54.94 5.22 -10.92
CA GLN A 269 56.36 5.18 -10.57
C GLN A 269 57.01 6.35 -11.28
N GLU A 270 57.28 7.43 -10.55
CA GLU A 270 58.24 8.45 -11.00
C GLU A 270 59.59 7.75 -11.20
N GLN A 271 59.95 7.52 -12.45
CA GLN A 271 61.35 7.25 -12.81
C GLN A 271 62.11 8.53 -12.49
N ASN A 272 62.89 8.51 -11.41
CA ASN A 272 63.92 9.51 -11.13
C ASN A 272 65.04 9.31 -12.14
N ASP A 273 65.02 10.05 -13.23
CA ASP A 273 66.22 10.34 -13.98
C ASP A 273 66.86 11.56 -13.28
N GLU A 274 67.85 11.24 -12.47
CA GLU A 274 68.82 12.25 -11.97
C GLU A 274 69.65 12.74 -13.17
N ASP A 275 69.35 13.95 -13.62
CA ASP A 275 70.39 14.78 -14.23
C ASP A 275 70.17 16.25 -13.83
N SER A 276 71.20 16.69 -13.13
CA SER A 276 71.46 17.97 -12.59
C SER A 276 71.25 19.16 -13.55
N ILE A 277 70.53 20.19 -13.12
CA ILE A 277 70.93 21.59 -13.35
C ILE A 277 70.33 22.47 -12.23
N SER A 278 71.23 23.13 -11.52
CA SER A 278 70.97 24.21 -10.54
C SER A 278 70.34 25.44 -11.20
N MET A 279 69.36 26.07 -10.61
CA MET A 279 69.35 27.53 -10.35
C MET A 279 68.07 28.02 -9.67
N GLN A 280 68.30 28.64 -8.52
CA GLN A 280 67.67 29.83 -7.97
C GLN A 280 66.20 29.89 -7.60
N SER A 281 66.07 29.94 -6.31
CA SER A 281 65.06 30.59 -5.46
C SER A 281 64.29 31.78 -6.06
N GLN A 282 62.95 31.74 -5.93
CA GLN A 282 62.17 32.91 -5.52
C GLN A 282 60.94 32.48 -4.76
N THR A 283 60.87 32.91 -3.52
CA THR A 283 59.75 32.85 -2.60
C THR A 283 58.60 33.71 -3.10
N LEU A 284 57.38 33.16 -3.11
CA LEU A 284 56.15 33.94 -2.99
C LEU A 284 55.18 33.17 -2.14
N SER A 285 55.02 33.64 -0.93
CA SER A 285 53.96 33.31 0.01
C SER A 285 52.64 33.91 -0.47
N ILE A 286 51.63 33.08 -0.57
CA ILE A 286 50.25 33.54 -0.57
C ILE A 286 49.47 32.67 0.42
N ASP A 287 49.13 33.31 1.54
CA ASP A 287 48.12 32.83 2.47
C ASP A 287 46.76 32.88 1.81
N THR A 288 46.01 31.77 1.86
CA THR A 288 44.55 31.83 1.82
C THR A 288 43.99 30.74 2.71
N ASP A 289 43.58 31.17 3.89
CA ASP A 289 42.59 30.54 4.72
C ASP A 289 41.33 30.23 3.90
N THR A 290 40.92 28.98 3.85
CA THR A 290 39.51 28.64 3.60
C THR A 290 39.18 27.35 4.34
N THR A 291 38.63 27.57 5.52
CA THR A 291 37.98 26.54 6.33
C THR A 291 36.74 26.02 5.63
N TYR A 292 36.74 24.75 5.27
CA TYR A 292 35.51 24.03 4.92
C TYR A 292 35.05 23.23 6.13
N PHE A 293 33.91 23.64 6.69
CA PHE A 293 33.15 22.88 7.65
C PHE A 293 32.42 21.76 6.89
N SER A 294 32.74 20.51 7.23
CA SER A 294 31.93 19.36 6.88
C SER A 294 31.18 18.92 8.14
N GLU A 295 29.93 19.27 8.25
CA GLU A 295 29.02 18.66 9.20
C GLU A 295 28.34 17.44 8.57
N ALA A 296 28.85 16.29 8.96
CA ALA A 296 28.10 15.02 8.78
C ALA A 296 27.40 14.75 10.11
N GLU A 297 26.10 14.99 10.16
CA GLU A 297 25.25 14.53 11.26
C GLU A 297 25.09 13.01 11.21
N ILE A 298 25.80 12.34 12.09
CA ILE A 298 25.60 10.94 12.45
C ILE A 298 24.49 10.93 13.51
N ILE A 299 23.27 10.55 13.12
CA ILE A 299 22.22 10.27 14.07
C ILE A 299 22.48 8.88 14.65
N SER A 300 23.02 8.85 15.87
CA SER A 300 23.15 7.67 16.70
C SER A 300 21.81 7.33 17.35
N VAL A 301 21.32 6.12 17.12
CA VAL A 301 20.17 5.52 17.81
C VAL A 301 20.68 5.00 19.16
N PRO A 302 20.07 5.38 20.30
CA PRO A 302 20.45 4.80 21.59
C PRO A 302 19.89 3.39 21.74
N SER A 303 20.77 2.42 21.95
CA SER A 303 20.46 1.08 22.39
C SER A 303 20.05 1.12 23.87
N SER A 304 18.78 0.88 24.17
CA SER A 304 18.31 0.62 25.52
C SER A 304 18.30 -0.89 25.77
N THR A 305 19.31 -1.36 26.49
CA THR A 305 19.32 -2.63 27.20
C THR A 305 18.40 -2.54 28.42
N THR A 306 17.30 -3.26 28.42
CA THR A 306 16.57 -3.59 29.64
C THR A 306 16.44 -5.12 29.75
N THR A 307 17.04 -5.65 30.77
CA THR A 307 16.95 -7.00 31.29
C THR A 307 15.49 -7.37 31.64
N PRO A 308 15.05 -8.60 31.38
CA PRO A 308 13.73 -9.04 31.78
C PRO A 308 13.73 -9.50 33.24
N THR A 309 12.89 -8.86 34.04
CA THR A 309 12.47 -9.37 35.34
C THR A 309 11.38 -10.42 35.16
N ASN A 310 11.62 -11.58 35.69
CA ASN A 310 10.67 -12.67 35.87
C ASN A 310 9.44 -12.20 36.66
N VAL A 311 8.26 -12.40 36.05
CA VAL A 311 7.00 -12.49 36.80
C VAL A 311 6.30 -13.77 36.30
N GLU A 312 6.35 -14.79 37.14
CA GLU A 312 5.48 -15.96 37.08
C GLU A 312 4.04 -15.48 37.30
N SER A 313 3.16 -15.72 36.36
CA SER A 313 1.73 -15.72 36.56
C SER A 313 1.13 -17.00 35.99
N VAL A 314 0.67 -17.79 36.92
CA VAL A 314 -0.13 -19.01 36.77
C VAL A 314 -1.34 -18.70 35.88
N VAL A 315 -1.43 -19.40 34.74
CA VAL A 315 -2.65 -19.43 33.92
C VAL A 315 -3.31 -20.78 34.15
N GLU A 316 -4.39 -20.78 34.90
CA GLU A 316 -5.31 -21.91 35.01
C GLU A 316 -6.00 -22.14 33.66
N GLY A 317 -5.78 -23.33 33.12
CA GLY A 317 -6.45 -23.80 31.92
C GLY A 317 -7.89 -24.21 32.21
N HIS A 318 -8.83 -23.68 31.46
CA HIS A 318 -10.15 -24.26 31.30
C HIS A 318 -10.19 -25.10 30.02
N PRO A 319 -10.58 -26.39 30.13
CA PRO A 319 -10.74 -27.24 28.95
C PRO A 319 -12.09 -26.96 28.26
N TYR A 320 -12.02 -26.67 26.97
CA TYR A 320 -13.21 -26.70 26.09
C TYR A 320 -13.61 -28.18 25.90
N THR A 321 -14.69 -28.57 26.50
CA THR A 321 -15.38 -29.82 26.18
C THR A 321 -16.27 -29.60 24.97
N ARG A 322 -16.03 -30.41 23.98
CA ARG A 322 -16.86 -30.62 22.80
C ARG A 322 -18.00 -31.55 23.24
N GLU A 323 -19.21 -31.06 23.26
CA GLU A 323 -20.39 -31.92 23.32
C GLU A 323 -21.00 -32.01 21.92
N ASP A 324 -20.78 -33.17 21.32
CA ASP A 324 -21.55 -33.67 20.19
C ASP A 324 -22.86 -34.24 20.75
N GLU A 325 -23.97 -33.59 20.56
CA GLU A 325 -25.30 -34.20 20.70
C GLU A 325 -25.93 -34.42 19.33
N ILE A 326 -25.86 -35.70 18.96
CA ILE A 326 -26.72 -36.34 17.99
C ILE A 326 -28.09 -36.53 18.69
N LEU A 327 -29.13 -35.96 18.14
CA LEU A 327 -30.48 -36.38 18.43
C LEU A 327 -31.26 -36.56 17.10
N GLU A 328 -31.49 -37.82 16.78
CA GLU A 328 -32.54 -38.30 15.90
C GLU A 328 -33.93 -38.00 16.50
N ALA A 329 -34.81 -37.40 15.76
CA ALA A 329 -36.25 -37.69 15.62
C ALA A 329 -36.87 -36.82 14.52
#